data_8d912468ebd1a3fc7bb4e811b4f7052b
#
_entry.id   8d912468ebd1a3fc7bb4e811b4f7052b
#
_cell.length_a   1.000
_cell.length_b   1.000
_cell.length_c   1.000
_cell.angle_alpha   90.00
_cell.angle_beta   90.00
_cell.angle_gamma   90.00
#
_symmetry.space_group_name_H-M   'P 1'
#
loop_
_entity.id
_entity.type
_entity.pdbx_description
1 polymer ?
#
loop_
_entity_poly.entity_id
_entity_poly.type
_entity_poly.pdbx_seq_one_letter_code
_entity_poly.pdbx_strand_id
1 'polypeptide(L)'
;MRVILVGILGFITAAILAPATSSGSEIVHFKGYSVGTIVVKTSERRLYYVLDENKAIRYPVGVGRAGRAWSGSAIIAGKYLEPDWSPPAAIRRDRPSLPNVIPGGSRNNPMGAAALTLSRGQYAIHGTNAPGSIGGFVSYGCIRMFNQDIIDLYQRVGFGTSVVVLR
;
A
#
# COMPACT_ATOMS: atom_id res chain seq x y z
N MET A 1 -37.09 -41.59 -48.86
CA MET A 1 -36.39 -41.68 -47.57
C MET A 1 -35.51 -40.45 -47.46
N ARG A 2 -35.97 -39.41 -46.73
CA ARG A 2 -35.19 -38.16 -46.53
C ARG A 2 -34.49 -38.25 -45.17
N VAL A 3 -33.17 -38.22 -45.20
CA VAL A 3 -32.32 -38.19 -43.98
C VAL A 3 -32.13 -36.73 -43.58
N ILE A 4 -32.62 -36.36 -42.40
CA ILE A 4 -32.40 -35.03 -41.81
C ILE A 4 -31.13 -35.10 -40.96
N LEU A 5 -30.05 -34.39 -41.39
CA LEU A 5 -28.86 -34.19 -40.61
C LEU A 5 -29.12 -33.06 -39.59
N VAL A 6 -29.14 -33.38 -38.30
CA VAL A 6 -29.19 -32.42 -37.21
C VAL A 6 -27.75 -32.03 -36.86
N GLY A 7 -27.34 -30.82 -37.22
CA GLY A 7 -26.05 -30.27 -36.82
C GLY A 7 -26.10 -29.78 -35.38
N ILE A 8 -25.29 -30.36 -34.51
CA ILE A 8 -25.09 -29.91 -33.14
C ILE A 8 -24.06 -28.77 -33.17
N LEU A 9 -24.52 -27.53 -32.95
CA LEU A 9 -23.68 -26.36 -32.75
C LEU A 9 -23.14 -26.37 -31.29
N GLY A 10 -21.89 -26.80 -31.13
CA GLY A 10 -21.21 -26.75 -29.84
C GLY A 10 -20.81 -25.30 -29.51
N PHE A 11 -21.43 -24.72 -28.49
CA PHE A 11 -20.98 -23.44 -27.91
C PHE A 11 -19.69 -23.66 -27.08
N ILE A 12 -18.55 -23.20 -27.61
CA ILE A 12 -17.31 -23.13 -26.86
C ILE A 12 -17.38 -21.85 -26.03
N THR A 13 -17.67 -21.97 -24.73
CA THR A 13 -17.54 -20.88 -23.75
C THR A 13 -16.06 -20.69 -23.45
N ALA A 14 -15.45 -19.67 -24.01
CA ALA A 14 -14.11 -19.25 -23.65
C ALA A 14 -14.15 -18.63 -22.24
N ALA A 15 -13.61 -19.32 -21.26
CA ALA A 15 -13.37 -18.78 -19.92
C ALA A 15 -12.30 -17.68 -20.03
N ILE A 16 -12.72 -16.43 -19.87
CA ILE A 16 -11.79 -15.29 -19.74
C ILE A 16 -11.12 -15.41 -18.36
N LEU A 17 -9.90 -15.94 -18.30
CA LEU A 17 -9.06 -15.84 -17.12
C LEU A 17 -8.70 -14.35 -16.93
N ALA A 18 -9.34 -13.68 -15.97
CA ALA A 18 -8.89 -12.37 -15.52
C ALA A 18 -7.47 -12.52 -14.94
N PRO A 19 -6.51 -11.63 -15.30
CA PRO A 19 -5.18 -11.68 -14.71
C PRO A 19 -5.33 -11.49 -13.20
N ALA A 20 -4.87 -12.47 -12.42
CA ALA A 20 -4.75 -12.34 -10.98
C ALA A 20 -3.76 -11.19 -10.73
N THR A 21 -4.24 -10.08 -10.16
CA THR A 21 -3.39 -9.00 -9.68
C THR A 21 -2.53 -9.61 -8.56
N SER A 22 -1.26 -9.85 -8.85
CA SER A 22 -0.31 -10.37 -7.87
C SER A 22 -0.22 -9.37 -6.72
N SER A 23 -0.84 -9.68 -5.60
CA SER A 23 -0.53 -9.05 -4.32
C SER A 23 0.95 -9.31 -4.07
N GLY A 24 1.72 -8.24 -3.83
CA GLY A 24 3.13 -8.37 -3.47
C GLY A 24 3.34 -8.91 -2.06
N SER A 25 2.26 -9.21 -1.32
CA SER A 25 2.29 -9.67 0.07
C SER A 25 2.48 -11.17 0.20
N GLU A 26 3.17 -11.60 1.24
CA GLU A 26 3.43 -13.00 1.58
C GLU A 26 3.52 -13.20 3.10
N ILE A 27 3.19 -14.41 3.60
CA ILE A 27 3.38 -14.77 4.99
C ILE A 27 4.82 -15.27 5.16
N VAL A 28 5.54 -14.68 6.12
CA VAL A 28 6.94 -15.00 6.40
C VAL A 28 7.16 -15.30 7.87
N HIS A 29 8.26 -16.01 8.17
CA HIS A 29 8.74 -16.13 9.55
C HIS A 29 9.25 -14.78 10.05
N PHE A 30 8.71 -14.32 11.20
CA PHE A 30 9.04 -13.01 11.77
C PHE A 30 8.84 -13.05 13.28
N LYS A 31 9.82 -12.56 14.06
CA LYS A 31 9.80 -12.62 15.53
C LYS A 31 10.22 -11.29 16.15
N GLY A 32 9.99 -11.17 17.46
CA GLY A 32 10.51 -10.09 18.28
C GLY A 32 9.59 -8.88 18.40
N TYR A 33 8.34 -8.99 17.96
CA TYR A 33 7.34 -7.93 18.07
C TYR A 33 5.99 -8.48 18.48
N SER A 34 5.21 -7.67 19.20
CA SER A 34 3.86 -8.03 19.62
C SER A 34 2.91 -8.14 18.43
N VAL A 35 1.95 -9.07 18.55
CA VAL A 35 0.86 -9.25 17.58
C VAL A 35 0.15 -7.93 17.29
N GLY A 36 -0.18 -7.67 16.02
CA GLY A 36 -0.82 -6.44 15.57
C GLY A 36 0.14 -5.27 15.34
N THR A 37 1.45 -5.39 15.65
CA THR A 37 2.44 -4.34 15.38
C THR A 37 2.77 -4.28 13.89
N ILE A 38 2.91 -3.06 13.38
CA ILE A 38 3.50 -2.78 12.05
C ILE A 38 5.00 -2.54 12.25
N VAL A 39 5.85 -3.26 11.54
CA VAL A 39 7.31 -3.04 11.52
C VAL A 39 7.74 -2.70 10.11
N VAL A 40 8.34 -1.53 9.91
CA VAL A 40 8.90 -1.11 8.62
C VAL A 40 10.41 -1.17 8.68
N LYS A 41 11.03 -2.00 7.85
CA LYS A 41 12.49 -2.03 7.66
C LYS A 41 12.83 -1.28 6.37
N THR A 42 13.30 -0.04 6.52
CA THR A 42 13.50 0.86 5.38
C THR A 42 14.64 0.40 4.47
N SER A 43 15.70 -0.18 5.02
CA SER A 43 16.81 -0.77 4.24
C SER A 43 16.34 -1.93 3.36
N GLU A 44 15.37 -2.72 3.82
CA GLU A 44 14.79 -3.82 3.06
C GLU A 44 13.67 -3.36 2.11
N ARG A 45 13.12 -2.17 2.32
CA ARG A 45 11.91 -1.64 1.65
C ARG A 45 10.74 -2.61 1.82
N ARG A 46 10.54 -3.04 3.08
CA ARG A 46 9.50 -3.99 3.48
C ARG A 46 8.75 -3.47 4.71
N LEU A 47 7.46 -3.76 4.72
CA LEU A 47 6.57 -3.58 5.87
C LEU A 47 6.09 -4.97 6.30
N TYR A 48 6.11 -5.21 7.61
CA TYR A 48 5.68 -6.45 8.25
C TYR A 48 4.51 -6.15 9.17
N TYR A 49 3.39 -6.82 8.99
CA TYR A 49 2.27 -6.82 9.93
C TYR A 49 2.30 -8.13 10.72
N VAL A 50 2.52 -8.04 12.03
CA VAL A 50 2.73 -9.20 12.91
C VAL A 50 1.41 -9.92 13.16
N LEU A 51 1.33 -11.18 12.75
CA LEU A 51 0.13 -12.04 12.90
C LEU A 51 0.13 -12.81 14.19
N ASP A 52 1.28 -13.39 14.55
CA ASP A 52 1.51 -14.18 15.76
C ASP A 52 2.98 -14.07 16.19
N GLU A 53 3.40 -14.84 17.19
CA GLU A 53 4.76 -14.82 17.75
C GLU A 53 5.86 -15.17 16.73
N ASN A 54 5.52 -15.82 15.63
CA ASN A 54 6.45 -16.35 14.65
C ASN A 54 6.19 -15.95 13.21
N LYS A 55 5.08 -15.23 12.92
CA LYS A 55 4.64 -14.92 11.56
C LYS A 55 4.24 -13.47 11.39
N ALA A 56 4.52 -12.96 10.20
CA ALA A 56 3.99 -11.68 9.75
C ALA A 56 3.58 -11.75 8.27
N ILE A 57 2.68 -10.88 7.86
CA ILE A 57 2.48 -10.56 6.45
C ILE A 57 3.55 -9.54 6.07
N ARG A 58 4.34 -9.86 5.06
CA ARG A 58 5.36 -9.00 4.48
C ARG A 58 4.83 -8.33 3.22
N TYR A 59 4.91 -7.00 3.16
CA TYR A 59 4.52 -6.19 2.00
C TYR A 59 5.73 -5.48 1.42
N PRO A 60 5.89 -5.42 0.09
CA PRO A 60 6.85 -4.54 -0.54
C PRO A 60 6.40 -3.08 -0.39
N VAL A 61 7.33 -2.17 -0.09
CA VAL A 61 7.00 -0.76 0.12
C VAL A 61 8.01 0.18 -0.54
N GLY A 62 7.55 1.38 -0.91
CA GLY A 62 8.43 2.51 -1.20
C GLY A 62 8.65 3.32 0.07
N VAL A 63 9.88 3.77 0.32
CA VAL A 63 10.28 4.45 1.56
C VAL A 63 10.94 5.80 1.30
N GLY A 64 11.29 6.52 2.36
CA GLY A 64 11.96 7.82 2.30
C GLY A 64 13.27 7.76 1.51
N ARG A 65 13.45 8.72 0.58
CA ARG A 65 14.71 8.94 -0.15
C ARG A 65 15.84 9.38 0.80
N ALA A 66 17.07 9.44 0.32
CA ALA A 66 18.21 9.91 1.09
C ALA A 66 17.91 11.26 1.78
N GLY A 67 18.24 11.39 3.07
CA GLY A 67 17.93 12.55 3.90
C GLY A 67 16.47 12.73 4.31
N ARG A 68 15.57 11.82 3.89
CA ARG A 68 14.13 11.82 4.24
C ARG A 68 13.68 10.55 4.97
N ALA A 69 14.55 9.54 5.09
CA ALA A 69 14.27 8.36 5.89
C ALA A 69 14.32 8.70 7.39
N TRP A 70 13.39 8.15 8.15
CA TRP A 70 13.33 8.28 9.60
C TRP A 70 13.27 6.89 10.26
N SER A 71 13.51 6.85 11.56
CA SER A 71 13.38 5.66 12.40
C SER A 71 12.76 6.03 13.74
N GLY A 72 12.23 5.03 14.45
CA GLY A 72 11.58 5.18 15.74
C GLY A 72 10.15 4.67 15.73
N SER A 73 9.39 5.04 16.77
CA SER A 73 8.01 4.55 16.97
C SER A 73 6.98 5.63 16.64
N ALA A 74 5.82 5.18 16.23
CA ALA A 74 4.60 5.96 16.05
C ALA A 74 3.39 5.06 16.32
N ILE A 75 2.19 5.62 16.26
CA ILE A 75 0.93 4.87 16.23
C ILE A 75 0.09 5.35 15.03
N ILE A 76 -0.87 4.52 14.61
CA ILE A 76 -1.89 4.93 13.65
C ILE A 76 -2.79 5.97 14.33
N ALA A 77 -2.78 7.19 13.82
CA ALA A 77 -3.55 8.33 14.32
C ALA A 77 -4.82 8.61 13.49
N GLY A 78 -4.88 8.14 12.26
CA GLY A 78 -6.02 8.31 11.37
C GLY A 78 -6.09 7.25 10.28
N LYS A 79 -7.30 6.96 9.80
CA LYS A 79 -7.60 5.98 8.75
C LYS A 79 -8.55 6.61 7.75
N TYR A 80 -8.18 6.64 6.47
CA TYR A 80 -8.93 7.31 5.41
C TYR A 80 -8.96 6.44 4.15
N LEU A 81 -10.12 6.28 3.56
CA LEU A 81 -10.30 5.72 2.21
C LEU A 81 -10.32 6.86 1.19
N GLU A 82 -9.61 6.71 0.11
CA GLU A 82 -9.52 7.70 -0.98
C GLU A 82 -9.39 9.14 -0.47
N PRO A 83 -8.40 9.45 0.41
CA PRO A 83 -8.31 10.77 1.03
C PRO A 83 -7.95 11.85 0.01
N ASP A 84 -8.50 13.05 0.18
CA ASP A 84 -7.95 14.23 -0.44
C ASP A 84 -6.49 14.42 -0.02
N TRP A 85 -5.67 14.95 -0.90
CA TRP A 85 -4.27 15.21 -0.61
C TRP A 85 -3.89 16.67 -0.83
N SER A 86 -3.40 17.30 0.24
CA SER A 86 -2.77 18.62 0.19
C SER A 86 -1.25 18.45 0.29
N PRO A 87 -0.47 18.91 -0.72
CA PRO A 87 0.98 18.77 -0.68
C PRO A 87 1.58 19.45 0.54
N PRO A 88 2.38 18.75 1.38
CA PRO A 88 3.15 19.37 2.45
C PRO A 88 4.13 20.45 1.95
N ALA A 89 4.49 21.40 2.80
CA ALA A 89 5.34 22.55 2.44
C ALA A 89 6.66 22.15 1.75
N ALA A 90 7.27 21.04 2.17
CA ALA A 90 8.50 20.55 1.54
C ALA A 90 8.28 20.11 0.08
N ILE A 91 7.13 19.48 -0.20
CA ILE A 91 6.77 19.05 -1.56
C ILE A 91 6.39 20.26 -2.42
N ARG A 92 5.67 21.25 -1.85
CA ARG A 92 5.33 22.49 -2.58
C ARG A 92 6.58 23.26 -3.00
N ARG A 93 7.61 23.33 -2.15
CA ARG A 93 8.88 23.98 -2.53
C ARG A 93 9.54 23.30 -3.71
N ASP A 94 9.55 21.97 -3.73
CA ASP A 94 10.18 21.19 -4.81
C ASP A 94 9.31 21.16 -6.07
N ARG A 95 7.98 21.34 -5.93
CA ARG A 95 6.98 21.27 -7.01
C ARG A 95 5.91 22.38 -6.85
N PRO A 96 6.23 23.63 -7.15
CA PRO A 96 5.33 24.78 -6.91
C PRO A 96 4.08 24.76 -7.80
N SER A 97 4.10 24.05 -8.92
CA SER A 97 2.95 23.93 -9.85
C SER A 97 1.86 22.94 -9.37
N LEU A 98 2.07 22.21 -8.26
CA LEU A 98 1.04 21.33 -7.73
C LEU A 98 -0.18 22.12 -7.24
N PRO A 99 -1.41 21.63 -7.48
CA PRO A 99 -2.62 22.25 -6.95
C PRO A 99 -2.62 22.20 -5.41
N ASN A 100 -3.42 23.07 -4.78
CA ASN A 100 -3.54 23.13 -3.34
C ASN A 100 -4.10 21.83 -2.75
N VAL A 101 -5.03 21.22 -3.46
CA VAL A 101 -5.66 19.93 -3.09
C VAL A 101 -5.79 19.09 -4.35
N ILE A 102 -5.49 17.81 -4.23
CA ILE A 102 -5.82 16.80 -5.24
C ILE A 102 -6.91 15.92 -4.62
N PRO A 103 -8.13 15.86 -5.22
CA PRO A 103 -9.24 15.10 -4.68
C PRO A 103 -8.95 13.61 -4.53
N GLY A 104 -9.57 12.97 -3.55
CA GLY A 104 -9.60 11.51 -3.38
C GLY A 104 -10.15 10.83 -4.62
N GLY A 105 -9.72 9.60 -4.90
CA GLY A 105 -10.10 8.85 -6.10
C GLY A 105 -9.51 9.36 -7.43
N SER A 106 -8.91 10.56 -7.45
CA SER A 106 -8.24 11.09 -8.65
C SER A 106 -7.01 10.25 -9.02
N ARG A 107 -6.84 9.95 -10.32
CA ARG A 107 -5.65 9.27 -10.85
C ARG A 107 -4.33 9.99 -10.54
N ASN A 108 -4.39 11.30 -10.28
CA ASN A 108 -3.24 12.14 -9.95
C ASN A 108 -2.97 12.19 -8.44
N ASN A 109 -3.84 11.61 -7.60
CA ASN A 109 -3.67 11.62 -6.16
C ASN A 109 -2.59 10.61 -5.71
N PRO A 110 -1.48 11.08 -5.11
CA PRO A 110 -0.40 10.19 -4.72
C PRO A 110 -0.72 9.29 -3.52
N MET A 111 -1.83 9.55 -2.79
CA MET A 111 -2.23 8.75 -1.63
C MET A 111 -2.85 7.39 -2.03
N GLY A 112 -3.31 7.27 -3.28
CA GLY A 112 -3.92 6.04 -3.76
C GLY A 112 -5.24 5.70 -3.07
N ALA A 113 -5.50 4.41 -2.86
CA ALA A 113 -6.80 3.91 -2.40
C ALA A 113 -7.07 4.15 -0.91
N ALA A 114 -6.04 4.27 -0.07
CA ALA A 114 -6.20 4.51 1.37
C ALA A 114 -4.95 5.12 1.99
N ALA A 115 -5.12 5.73 3.18
CA ALA A 115 -4.02 6.24 3.99
C ALA A 115 -4.25 5.98 5.48
N LEU A 116 -3.16 5.64 6.17
CA LEU A 116 -3.02 5.50 7.60
C LEU A 116 -2.06 6.59 8.07
N THR A 117 -2.56 7.66 8.68
CA THR A 117 -1.71 8.73 9.20
C THR A 117 -1.04 8.29 10.49
N LEU A 118 0.18 8.78 10.72
CA LEU A 118 0.98 8.44 11.90
C LEU A 118 0.96 9.59 12.93
N SER A 119 1.08 9.25 14.20
CA SER A 119 1.22 10.23 15.31
C SER A 119 2.52 11.02 15.26
N ARG A 120 3.35 10.81 14.25
CA ARG A 120 4.67 11.44 14.10
C ARG A 120 4.75 12.27 12.82
N GLY A 121 4.87 13.58 12.98
CA GLY A 121 5.04 14.50 11.85
C GLY A 121 3.86 14.45 10.87
N GLN A 122 4.17 14.61 9.59
CA GLN A 122 3.19 14.52 8.49
C GLN A 122 3.37 13.20 7.71
N TYR A 123 3.75 12.11 8.40
CA TYR A 123 3.97 10.81 7.79
C TYR A 123 2.70 9.97 7.73
N ALA A 124 2.61 9.16 6.71
CA ALA A 124 1.54 8.19 6.51
C ALA A 124 2.07 6.91 5.88
N ILE A 125 1.36 5.81 6.08
CA ILE A 125 1.41 4.60 5.25
C ILE A 125 0.23 4.71 4.30
N HIS A 126 0.45 4.65 2.98
CA HIS A 126 -0.61 4.95 2.01
C HIS A 126 -0.43 4.19 0.69
N GLY A 127 -1.48 4.13 -0.10
CA GLY A 127 -1.45 3.61 -1.46
C GLY A 127 -0.59 4.45 -2.40
N THR A 128 -0.75 4.28 -3.69
CA THR A 128 0.01 5.10 -4.65
C THR A 128 -0.67 5.16 -6.01
N ASN A 129 -0.47 6.27 -6.72
CA ASN A 129 -0.76 6.41 -8.15
C ASN A 129 0.47 6.07 -9.04
N ALA A 130 1.60 5.70 -8.41
CA ALA A 130 2.85 5.36 -9.10
C ALA A 130 3.37 3.98 -8.62
N PRO A 131 2.73 2.87 -9.02
CA PRO A 131 3.07 1.52 -8.52
C PRO A 131 4.52 1.12 -8.80
N GLY A 132 5.14 1.61 -9.86
CA GLY A 132 6.58 1.40 -10.14
C GLY A 132 7.53 2.03 -9.11
N SER A 133 7.02 2.84 -8.16
CA SER A 133 7.82 3.40 -7.05
C SER A 133 7.95 2.45 -5.85
N ILE A 134 7.18 1.36 -5.82
CA ILE A 134 7.28 0.35 -4.76
C ILE A 134 8.60 -0.41 -4.87
N GLY A 135 9.26 -0.63 -3.75
CA GLY A 135 10.62 -1.19 -3.69
C GLY A 135 11.74 -0.14 -3.80
N GLY A 136 11.40 1.15 -3.94
CA GLY A 136 12.36 2.25 -4.09
C GLY A 136 12.50 3.15 -2.86
N PHE A 137 13.56 3.98 -2.86
CA PHE A 137 13.79 5.10 -1.94
C PHE A 137 13.26 6.39 -2.60
N VAL A 138 11.96 6.66 -2.49
CA VAL A 138 11.27 7.60 -3.40
C VAL A 138 10.45 8.69 -2.70
N SER A 139 10.13 8.52 -1.41
CA SER A 139 9.20 9.42 -0.72
C SER A 139 9.90 10.54 0.07
N TYR A 140 9.10 11.45 0.62
CA TYR A 140 9.53 12.45 1.59
C TYR A 140 9.45 11.96 3.05
N GLY A 141 9.36 10.63 3.26
CA GLY A 141 9.31 9.98 4.56
C GLY A 141 8.08 9.09 4.75
N CYS A 142 7.03 9.25 3.95
CA CYS A 142 5.87 8.35 3.94
C CYS A 142 6.26 6.95 3.44
N ILE A 143 5.47 5.96 3.82
CA ILE A 143 5.60 4.57 3.38
C ILE A 143 4.54 4.32 2.31
N ARG A 144 4.96 4.01 1.09
CA ARG A 144 4.08 3.73 -0.05
C ARG A 144 3.84 2.24 -0.20
N MET A 145 2.59 1.87 -0.45
CA MET A 145 2.18 0.49 -0.70
C MET A 145 1.45 0.40 -2.05
N PHE A 146 1.36 -0.79 -2.61
CA PHE A 146 0.36 -1.03 -3.66
C PHE A 146 -1.04 -0.76 -3.12
N ASN A 147 -1.97 -0.33 -3.97
CA ASN A 147 -3.32 0.01 -3.53
C ASN A 147 -4.06 -1.18 -2.90
N GLN A 148 -3.90 -2.36 -3.45
CA GLN A 148 -4.46 -3.60 -2.87
C GLN A 148 -3.86 -3.94 -1.50
N ASP A 149 -2.54 -3.72 -1.32
CA ASP A 149 -1.85 -4.04 -0.07
C ASP A 149 -2.23 -3.05 1.05
N ILE A 150 -2.39 -1.75 0.74
CA ILE A 150 -2.85 -0.79 1.74
C ILE A 150 -4.30 -1.04 2.14
N ILE A 151 -5.18 -1.50 1.25
CA ILE A 151 -6.55 -1.89 1.59
C ILE A 151 -6.55 -3.12 2.51
N ASP A 152 -5.73 -4.14 2.24
CA ASP A 152 -5.58 -5.29 3.13
C ASP A 152 -5.07 -4.88 4.51
N LEU A 153 -4.01 -4.06 4.58
CA LEU A 153 -3.49 -3.55 5.84
C LEU A 153 -4.51 -2.67 6.58
N TYR A 154 -5.24 -1.81 5.86
CA TYR A 154 -6.28 -0.94 6.41
C TYR A 154 -7.37 -1.71 7.16
N GLN A 155 -7.77 -2.88 6.65
CA GLN A 155 -8.78 -3.74 7.29
C GLN A 155 -8.26 -4.40 8.57
N ARG A 156 -6.94 -4.60 8.70
CA ARG A 156 -6.31 -5.30 9.83
C ARG A 156 -5.98 -4.40 11.01
N VAL A 157 -5.82 -3.10 10.80
CA VAL A 157 -5.32 -2.16 11.81
C VAL A 157 -6.40 -1.21 12.31
N GLY A 158 -6.23 -0.72 13.54
CA GLY A 158 -7.08 0.29 14.17
C GLY A 158 -6.30 1.54 14.60
N PHE A 159 -7.02 2.53 15.14
CA PHE A 159 -6.40 3.64 15.85
C PHE A 159 -5.55 3.10 17.01
N GLY A 160 -4.39 3.70 17.25
CA GLY A 160 -3.46 3.27 18.28
C GLY A 160 -2.58 2.06 17.90
N THR A 161 -2.79 1.42 16.75
CA THR A 161 -1.90 0.34 16.28
C THR A 161 -0.45 0.82 16.28
N SER A 162 0.45 0.07 16.93
CA SER A 162 1.87 0.39 17.02
C SER A 162 2.58 0.27 15.68
N VAL A 163 3.43 1.25 15.38
CA VAL A 163 4.27 1.29 14.18
C VAL A 163 5.72 1.51 14.61
N VAL A 164 6.61 0.61 14.23
CA VAL A 164 8.05 0.68 14.46
C VAL A 164 8.75 0.80 13.12
N VAL A 165 9.57 1.83 12.95
CA VAL A 165 10.35 2.05 11.72
C VAL A 165 11.83 1.91 12.03
N LEU A 166 12.49 1.02 11.32
CA LEU A 166 13.92 0.70 11.42
C LEU A 166 14.66 1.12 10.14
N ARG A 167 15.91 1.47 10.29
CA ARG A 167 16.81 1.74 9.15
C ARG A 167 17.50 0.49 8.66
#